data_ddf52e8fd1ad324c3d04101af2fa2db5
#
_entry.id   ddf52e8fd1ad324c3d04101af2fa2db5
#
_cell.length_a   1.000
_cell.length_b   1.000
_cell.length_c   1.000
_cell.angle_alpha   90.00
_cell.angle_beta   90.00
_cell.angle_gamma   90.00
#
_symmetry.space_group_name_H-M   'P 1'
#
loop_
_entity.id
_entity.type
_entity.pdbx_description
1 polymer ?
#
loop_
_entity_poly.entity_id
_entity_poly.type
_entity_poly.pdbx_seq_one_letter_code
_entity_poly.pdbx_strand_id
1 'polypeptide(L)'
;MRAPLATLALLSSASFAQQPAQTPSHTARHDHVAVPSHAQASPPSALSLALPITRVALYKNGVGFFEHDGRVAGDQSVTIDFTSAQLNDVLQSLTAIDLDGGRISGAAYNSTTPLDQQLKALPLALSDDPSDIDFYNAIRGARVQVNAPGASITGRLLSIDLRSAARKDDANADPTTEKRFLTVVSESGQVRTLELTAAVSVTLLDTALHTDVTRYLELLASTRNQGLRHLTLLDRGTGPRELRVSYISEVPVWKSTYRILFTNTAANSAAEATLQGWSVVDNTTGSDWTNVHLDLIAGAPQSFIQPLSTPYYARRPEVPLPAEAQLTPQTHDSGDEVPSSVVAANPGASSQTVTVNADQIQASPMGLRSKADRFAGGGLAGMAAIGPGSGGNIGAGYAVGGPIANYAEAAQASIAPATTTSAFDDFFQYSLTDPITIRKNESALVPILQTRLPIERVTLWSPQQPVALRALWLTNSSNLTLDRGSFSIVEDGAFGGEGLLDPIHPGEKRLLSYAADQAVRVSTDYSHDTRTVQHLSIARGVLTETSSEVAEVEYLVHNAAPDPRTVIVEQPLRPGWTLDSNPKPAETTPTAYRFRVATQP
;
A
#
# COMPACT_ATOMS: atom_id res chain seq x y z
N MET A 1 39.30 16.25 -58.86
CA MET A 1 39.68 15.20 -59.85
C MET A 1 38.58 14.15 -59.91
N ARG A 2 37.90 14.15 -61.02
CA ARG A 2 37.31 13.02 -61.79
C ARG A 2 36.39 12.03 -61.08
N ALA A 3 35.11 12.13 -61.43
CA ALA A 3 34.14 11.05 -61.64
C ALA A 3 34.62 10.08 -62.76
N PRO A 4 33.95 8.97 -63.15
CA PRO A 4 32.53 8.85 -63.43
C PRO A 4 31.86 7.47 -63.24
N LEU A 5 30.53 7.43 -63.32
CA LEU A 5 29.62 6.60 -64.14
C LEU A 5 29.68 5.06 -64.13
N ALA A 6 28.52 4.43 -63.87
CA ALA A 6 27.89 3.59 -64.88
C ALA A 6 26.46 3.15 -64.49
N THR A 7 25.56 3.51 -65.33
CA THR A 7 24.18 3.10 -65.55
C THR A 7 24.07 1.63 -66.02
N LEU A 8 23.04 0.88 -65.57
CA LEU A 8 22.43 -0.15 -66.43
C LEU A 8 20.93 -0.32 -66.10
N ALA A 9 20.15 -0.02 -67.10
CA ALA A 9 18.73 -0.29 -67.20
C ALA A 9 18.53 -1.67 -67.90
N LEU A 10 17.52 -2.42 -67.49
CA LEU A 10 16.96 -3.48 -68.33
C LEU A 10 15.44 -3.58 -68.14
N LEU A 11 14.77 -3.29 -69.24
CA LEU A 11 13.37 -3.55 -69.56
C LEU A 11 13.08 -5.03 -69.79
N SER A 12 11.86 -5.46 -69.52
CA SER A 12 10.98 -6.32 -70.33
C SER A 12 9.90 -6.90 -69.43
N SER A 13 8.69 -7.11 -69.82
CA SER A 13 7.82 -6.99 -70.97
C SER A 13 6.48 -7.59 -70.54
N ALA A 14 5.43 -6.99 -71.00
CA ALA A 14 4.03 -7.35 -70.78
C ALA A 14 3.68 -8.69 -71.44
N SER A 15 2.72 -9.43 -70.89
CA SER A 15 1.93 -10.41 -71.63
C SER A 15 0.48 -10.36 -71.18
N PHE A 16 -0.34 -9.95 -72.13
CA PHE A 16 -1.80 -10.07 -72.19
C PHE A 16 -2.21 -11.52 -72.42
N ALA A 17 -3.25 -12.00 -71.73
CA ALA A 17 -4.05 -13.12 -72.23
C ALA A 17 -5.53 -12.89 -71.92
N GLN A 18 -6.31 -13.05 -72.96
CA GLN A 18 -7.71 -12.73 -73.14
C GLN A 18 -8.68 -13.66 -72.42
N GLN A 19 -9.88 -13.10 -72.15
CA GLN A 19 -11.15 -13.79 -71.85
C GLN A 19 -11.66 -14.62 -73.00
N PRO A 20 -12.62 -15.53 -72.76
CA PRO A 20 -13.83 -15.53 -73.55
C PRO A 20 -15.13 -15.41 -72.74
N ALA A 21 -16.05 -14.64 -73.33
CA ALA A 21 -17.44 -14.46 -72.97
C ALA A 21 -18.30 -15.68 -73.28
N GLN A 22 -19.28 -15.99 -72.43
CA GLN A 22 -20.52 -16.65 -72.87
C GLN A 22 -21.76 -16.10 -72.18
N THR A 23 -22.77 -15.90 -72.98
CA THR A 23 -24.07 -15.31 -72.76
C THR A 23 -25.14 -16.32 -72.30
N PRO A 24 -26.40 -15.92 -72.09
CA PRO A 24 -27.18 -16.23 -70.89
C PRO A 24 -28.29 -17.27 -71.17
N SER A 25 -28.84 -17.83 -70.10
CA SER A 25 -30.13 -18.52 -70.16
C SER A 25 -31.04 -18.06 -69.00
N HIS A 26 -32.17 -17.58 -69.42
CA HIS A 26 -33.35 -17.23 -68.61
C HIS A 26 -33.95 -18.48 -67.97
N THR A 27 -34.34 -18.40 -66.70
CA THR A 27 -35.63 -18.96 -66.20
C THR A 27 -36.10 -18.28 -64.91
N ALA A 28 -37.39 -18.15 -64.85
CA ALA A 28 -38.31 -17.32 -64.09
C ALA A 28 -38.28 -17.44 -62.51
N ARG A 29 -38.54 -16.26 -61.91
CA ARG A 29 -39.43 -15.90 -60.80
C ARG A 29 -39.65 -16.89 -59.64
N HIS A 30 -39.24 -16.45 -58.43
CA HIS A 30 -40.15 -16.35 -57.29
C HIS A 30 -39.69 -15.20 -56.37
N ASP A 31 -40.65 -14.28 -56.15
CA ASP A 31 -40.50 -13.11 -55.28
C ASP A 31 -40.42 -13.55 -53.82
N HIS A 32 -39.28 -13.36 -53.18
CA HIS A 32 -39.20 -13.22 -51.74
C HIS A 32 -38.59 -11.85 -51.42
N VAL A 33 -39.43 -11.01 -50.81
CA VAL A 33 -39.02 -9.72 -50.22
C VAL A 33 -37.94 -9.97 -49.19
N ALA A 34 -36.68 -9.66 -49.53
CA ALA A 34 -35.58 -9.64 -48.60
C ALA A 34 -35.57 -8.32 -47.84
N VAL A 35 -35.79 -8.38 -46.56
CA VAL A 35 -35.53 -7.30 -45.60
C VAL A 35 -34.01 -7.02 -45.65
N PRO A 36 -33.55 -5.77 -45.81
CA PRO A 36 -32.13 -5.47 -45.77
C PRO A 36 -31.62 -5.65 -44.36
N SER A 37 -30.84 -6.70 -44.13
CA SER A 37 -29.99 -6.84 -42.97
C SER A 37 -28.95 -5.71 -42.99
N HIS A 38 -29.11 -4.71 -42.14
CA HIS A 38 -28.05 -3.77 -41.84
C HIS A 38 -26.93 -4.58 -41.16
N ALA A 39 -25.98 -5.08 -41.93
CA ALA A 39 -24.68 -5.42 -41.41
C ALA A 39 -24.08 -4.10 -40.88
N GLN A 40 -24.16 -3.90 -39.56
CA GLN A 40 -23.34 -2.91 -38.89
C GLN A 40 -21.89 -3.29 -39.16
N ALA A 41 -21.24 -2.56 -40.04
CA ALA A 41 -19.80 -2.57 -40.15
C ALA A 41 -19.27 -2.18 -38.78
N SER A 42 -18.61 -3.10 -38.08
CA SER A 42 -17.84 -2.77 -36.90
C SER A 42 -16.87 -1.65 -37.31
N PRO A 43 -16.84 -0.52 -36.57
CA PRO A 43 -15.86 0.52 -36.86
C PRO A 43 -14.45 -0.12 -36.79
N PRO A 44 -13.53 0.30 -37.69
CA PRO A 44 -12.16 -0.18 -37.62
C PRO A 44 -11.66 0.11 -36.21
N SER A 45 -11.07 -0.89 -35.52
CA SER A 45 -10.40 -0.72 -34.24
C SER A 45 -9.38 0.41 -34.44
N ALA A 46 -9.70 1.61 -33.98
CA ALA A 46 -8.73 2.68 -33.88
C ALA A 46 -7.58 2.16 -33.01
N LEU A 47 -6.37 2.19 -33.56
CA LEU A 47 -5.16 1.84 -32.83
C LEU A 47 -5.13 2.74 -31.60
N SER A 48 -5.30 2.15 -30.43
CA SER A 48 -5.25 2.87 -29.16
C SER A 48 -3.81 3.31 -28.93
N LEU A 49 -3.60 4.61 -28.74
CA LEU A 49 -2.31 5.18 -28.43
C LEU A 49 -2.07 5.11 -26.93
N ALA A 50 -0.95 4.51 -26.52
CA ALA A 50 -0.49 4.57 -25.14
C ALA A 50 0.39 5.81 -24.93
N LEU A 51 0.07 6.65 -23.95
CA LEU A 51 0.89 7.80 -23.58
C LEU A 51 1.96 7.38 -22.56
N PRO A 52 3.25 7.74 -22.77
CA PRO A 52 4.29 7.47 -21.79
C PRO A 52 4.11 8.33 -20.53
N ILE A 53 4.54 7.82 -19.39
CA ILE A 53 4.70 8.61 -18.17
C ILE A 53 5.92 9.50 -18.37
N THR A 54 5.77 10.81 -18.16
CA THR A 54 6.83 11.80 -18.31
C THR A 54 7.30 12.37 -16.97
N ARG A 55 6.38 12.41 -15.99
CA ARG A 55 6.68 12.93 -14.65
C ARG A 55 6.02 12.07 -13.57
N VAL A 56 6.76 11.86 -12.48
CA VAL A 56 6.30 11.16 -11.27
C VAL A 56 6.66 11.99 -10.05
N ALA A 57 5.69 12.31 -9.21
CA ALA A 57 5.93 12.97 -7.93
C ALA A 57 5.42 12.08 -6.78
N LEU A 58 6.31 11.69 -5.86
CA LEU A 58 6.02 10.75 -4.77
C LEU A 58 5.95 11.48 -3.44
N TYR A 59 4.88 11.25 -2.68
CA TYR A 59 4.62 11.90 -1.39
C TYR A 59 4.85 10.93 -0.22
N LYS A 60 5.05 11.50 1.00
CA LYS A 60 5.28 10.70 2.23
C LYS A 60 4.02 10.03 2.80
N ASN A 61 2.84 10.35 2.28
CA ASN A 61 1.58 9.68 2.67
C ASN A 61 1.24 8.45 1.82
N GLY A 62 2.16 7.99 0.95
CA GLY A 62 1.93 6.82 0.10
C GLY A 62 1.12 7.11 -1.17
N VAL A 63 1.08 8.37 -1.60
CA VAL A 63 0.44 8.79 -2.84
C VAL A 63 1.49 9.25 -3.84
N GLY A 64 1.32 8.89 -5.11
CA GLY A 64 2.08 9.38 -6.25
C GLY A 64 1.21 10.18 -7.21
N PHE A 65 1.73 11.29 -7.72
CA PHE A 65 1.17 12.03 -8.84
C PHE A 65 1.89 11.60 -10.11
N PHE A 66 1.13 11.25 -11.14
CA PHE A 66 1.63 10.78 -12.42
C PHE A 66 1.15 11.70 -13.53
N GLU A 67 2.04 12.03 -14.44
CA GLU A 67 1.73 12.83 -15.63
C GLU A 67 2.23 12.10 -16.87
N HIS A 68 1.34 12.01 -17.84
CA HIS A 68 1.59 11.48 -19.17
C HIS A 68 1.48 12.61 -20.17
N ASP A 69 2.47 12.77 -21.01
CA ASP A 69 2.44 13.71 -22.12
C ASP A 69 2.65 12.97 -23.45
N GLY A 70 1.93 13.36 -24.46
CA GLY A 70 2.11 12.78 -25.78
C GLY A 70 1.37 13.52 -26.88
N ARG A 71 1.78 13.25 -28.12
CA ARG A 71 1.20 13.86 -29.31
C ARG A 71 0.07 13.00 -29.86
N VAL A 72 -1.05 13.63 -30.09
CA VAL A 72 -2.25 13.07 -30.71
C VAL A 72 -2.56 13.80 -32.04
N ALA A 73 -3.22 13.15 -32.97
CA ALA A 73 -3.58 13.77 -34.24
C ALA A 73 -4.96 13.30 -34.68
N GLY A 74 -5.83 14.24 -35.02
CA GLY A 74 -7.22 13.93 -35.37
C GLY A 74 -8.04 13.42 -34.19
N ASP A 75 -9.13 12.73 -34.43
CA ASP A 75 -9.91 12.04 -33.39
C ASP A 75 -9.20 10.76 -32.98
N GLN A 76 -8.80 10.65 -31.71
CA GLN A 76 -8.06 9.50 -31.20
C GLN A 76 -8.64 8.96 -29.90
N SER A 77 -8.40 7.66 -29.70
CA SER A 77 -8.62 6.98 -28.40
C SER A 77 -7.27 6.73 -27.75
N VAL A 78 -7.10 7.25 -26.54
CA VAL A 78 -5.89 7.07 -25.73
C VAL A 78 -6.20 6.13 -24.59
N THR A 79 -5.42 5.06 -24.44
CA THR A 79 -5.62 4.08 -23.35
C THR A 79 -4.50 4.17 -22.32
N ILE A 80 -4.88 4.16 -21.06
CA ILE A 80 -3.98 4.12 -19.91
C ILE A 80 -4.37 2.91 -19.07
N ASP A 81 -3.38 2.12 -18.68
CA ASP A 81 -3.57 0.89 -17.93
C ASP A 81 -3.32 1.11 -16.45
N PHE A 82 -4.22 0.58 -15.60
CA PHE A 82 -4.15 0.67 -14.16
C PHE A 82 -4.41 -0.68 -13.51
N THR A 83 -3.91 -0.86 -12.30
CA THR A 83 -4.36 -1.97 -11.46
C THR A 83 -5.76 -1.68 -10.91
N SER A 84 -6.50 -2.73 -10.54
CA SER A 84 -7.83 -2.55 -9.93
C SER A 84 -7.79 -1.71 -8.65
N ALA A 85 -6.68 -1.79 -7.88
CA ALA A 85 -6.48 -0.99 -6.67
C ALA A 85 -6.36 0.51 -6.98
N GLN A 86 -5.70 0.86 -8.07
CA GLN A 86 -5.45 2.26 -8.47
C GLN A 86 -6.69 2.95 -9.07
N LEU A 87 -7.66 2.18 -9.59
CA LEU A 87 -8.74 2.73 -10.39
C LEU A 87 -9.59 3.76 -9.64
N ASN A 88 -9.84 3.58 -8.35
CA ASN A 88 -10.63 4.54 -7.57
C ASN A 88 -9.93 5.89 -7.44
N ASP A 89 -8.63 5.89 -7.15
CA ASP A 89 -7.81 7.10 -7.06
C ASP A 89 -7.76 7.83 -8.41
N VAL A 90 -7.55 7.06 -9.48
CA VAL A 90 -7.54 7.59 -10.86
C VAL A 90 -8.87 8.24 -11.20
N LEU A 91 -10.01 7.56 -10.96
CA LEU A 91 -11.34 8.12 -11.25
C LEU A 91 -11.64 9.39 -10.46
N GLN A 92 -11.07 9.51 -9.25
CA GLN A 92 -11.24 10.68 -8.40
C GLN A 92 -10.39 11.88 -8.84
N SER A 93 -9.20 11.63 -9.42
CA SER A 93 -8.18 12.64 -9.64
C SER A 93 -7.83 12.89 -11.12
N LEU A 94 -8.38 12.08 -12.03
CA LEU A 94 -8.05 12.15 -13.45
C LEU A 94 -8.28 13.55 -14.01
N THR A 95 -7.22 14.11 -14.55
CA THR A 95 -7.24 15.36 -15.29
C THR A 95 -6.67 15.11 -16.69
N ALA A 96 -7.45 15.40 -17.73
CA ALA A 96 -7.02 15.26 -19.11
C ALA A 96 -7.21 16.59 -19.83
N ILE A 97 -6.15 17.12 -20.42
CA ILE A 97 -6.11 18.44 -21.06
C ILE A 97 -5.46 18.30 -22.43
N ASP A 98 -6.18 18.68 -23.46
CA ASP A 98 -5.62 18.93 -24.79
C ASP A 98 -5.12 20.38 -24.83
N LEU A 99 -3.81 20.57 -25.04
CA LEU A 99 -3.16 21.87 -24.92
C LEU A 99 -3.31 22.72 -26.19
N ASP A 100 -3.67 22.12 -27.32
CA ASP A 100 -3.72 22.78 -28.62
C ASP A 100 -5.17 22.93 -29.17
N GLY A 101 -6.17 22.90 -28.28
CA GLY A 101 -7.55 23.25 -28.61
C GLY A 101 -8.44 22.07 -29.03
N GLY A 102 -8.02 20.84 -28.78
CA GLY A 102 -8.89 19.67 -28.89
C GLY A 102 -9.84 19.56 -27.68
N ARG A 103 -10.66 18.52 -27.68
CA ARG A 103 -11.69 18.31 -26.68
C ARG A 103 -11.73 16.85 -26.22
N ILE A 104 -11.61 16.61 -24.94
CA ILE A 104 -11.92 15.31 -24.37
C ILE A 104 -13.44 15.14 -24.31
N SER A 105 -13.97 14.21 -25.10
CA SER A 105 -15.42 13.98 -25.22
C SER A 105 -15.94 12.97 -24.20
N GLY A 106 -15.08 12.20 -23.57
CA GLY A 106 -15.42 11.24 -22.53
C GLY A 106 -14.25 10.36 -22.12
N ALA A 107 -14.45 9.68 -21.00
CA ALA A 107 -13.57 8.64 -20.50
C ALA A 107 -14.40 7.38 -20.28
N ALA A 108 -13.93 6.24 -20.75
CA ALA A 108 -14.57 4.96 -20.57
C ALA A 108 -13.60 3.99 -19.89
N TYR A 109 -14.07 3.18 -18.99
CA TYR A 109 -13.28 2.14 -18.35
C TYR A 109 -14.07 0.82 -18.25
N ASN A 110 -13.36 -0.31 -18.22
CA ASN A 110 -14.00 -1.60 -18.07
C ASN A 110 -14.54 -1.74 -16.63
N SER A 111 -15.85 -1.50 -16.49
CA SER A 111 -16.58 -1.76 -15.25
C SER A 111 -16.89 -3.24 -15.15
N THR A 112 -16.68 -3.84 -13.99
CA THR A 112 -17.14 -5.21 -13.70
C THR A 112 -18.39 -5.14 -12.85
N THR A 113 -19.46 -5.77 -13.34
CA THR A 113 -20.57 -6.10 -12.47
C THR A 113 -20.03 -6.96 -11.31
N PRO A 114 -20.37 -6.68 -10.04
CA PRO A 114 -19.95 -7.51 -8.92
C PRO A 114 -20.27 -8.98 -9.19
N LEU A 115 -19.36 -9.89 -8.80
CA LEU A 115 -19.50 -11.32 -9.06
C LEU A 115 -20.87 -11.85 -8.59
N ASP A 116 -21.31 -11.44 -7.41
CA ASP A 116 -22.62 -11.80 -6.86
C ASP A 116 -23.79 -11.45 -7.79
N GLN A 117 -23.70 -10.33 -8.50
CA GLN A 117 -24.75 -9.93 -9.45
C GLN A 117 -24.68 -10.75 -10.73
N GLN A 118 -23.47 -11.10 -11.17
CA GLN A 118 -23.27 -11.95 -12.34
C GLN A 118 -23.75 -13.39 -12.04
N LEU A 119 -23.47 -13.90 -10.85
CA LEU A 119 -23.90 -15.23 -10.41
C LEU A 119 -25.43 -15.29 -10.25
N LYS A 120 -26.07 -14.24 -9.71
CA LYS A 120 -27.53 -14.15 -9.62
C LYS A 120 -28.24 -14.09 -10.97
N ALA A 121 -27.56 -13.71 -12.03
CA ALA A 121 -28.10 -13.70 -13.38
C ALA A 121 -28.04 -15.07 -14.06
N LEU A 122 -27.33 -16.05 -13.49
CA LEU A 122 -27.30 -17.42 -13.99
C LEU A 122 -28.53 -18.20 -13.53
N PRO A 123 -29.03 -19.16 -14.36
CA PRO A 123 -30.08 -20.08 -13.95
C PRO A 123 -29.67 -20.99 -12.77
N LEU A 124 -28.36 -21.20 -12.61
CA LEU A 124 -27.77 -22.01 -11.55
C LEU A 124 -27.53 -21.17 -10.31
N ALA A 125 -28.33 -21.36 -9.28
CA ALA A 125 -28.28 -20.60 -8.03
C ALA A 125 -27.15 -21.11 -7.13
N LEU A 126 -25.90 -20.69 -7.43
CA LEU A 126 -24.71 -20.98 -6.64
C LEU A 126 -24.02 -19.69 -6.18
N SER A 127 -23.41 -19.75 -4.99
CA SER A 127 -22.54 -18.70 -4.47
C SER A 127 -21.14 -18.76 -5.13
N ASP A 128 -20.25 -17.87 -4.75
CA ASP A 128 -18.86 -17.83 -5.19
C ASP A 128 -17.97 -18.93 -4.56
N ASP A 129 -18.40 -19.47 -3.40
CA ASP A 129 -17.73 -20.58 -2.70
C ASP A 129 -18.75 -21.65 -2.29
N PRO A 130 -19.32 -22.42 -3.24
CA PRO A 130 -20.31 -23.42 -2.95
C PRO A 130 -19.67 -24.71 -2.45
N SER A 131 -20.25 -25.30 -1.43
CA SER A 131 -19.95 -26.67 -1.07
C SER A 131 -20.45 -27.65 -2.14
N ASP A 132 -19.97 -28.88 -2.13
CA ASP A 132 -20.51 -29.94 -2.99
C ASP A 132 -22.00 -30.20 -2.71
N ILE A 133 -22.45 -30.04 -1.46
CA ILE A 133 -23.85 -30.15 -1.09
C ILE A 133 -24.67 -29.05 -1.77
N ASP A 134 -24.19 -27.82 -1.74
CA ASP A 134 -24.85 -26.70 -2.40
C ASP A 134 -24.94 -26.93 -3.91
N PHE A 135 -23.85 -27.44 -4.51
CA PHE A 135 -23.84 -27.78 -5.92
C PHE A 135 -24.89 -28.83 -6.27
N TYR A 136 -24.91 -29.97 -5.57
CA TYR A 136 -25.89 -31.02 -5.86
C TYR A 136 -27.33 -30.60 -5.54
N ASN A 137 -27.55 -29.76 -4.55
CA ASN A 137 -28.86 -29.18 -4.27
C ASN A 137 -29.31 -28.23 -5.39
N ALA A 138 -28.42 -27.44 -5.95
CA ALA A 138 -28.74 -26.52 -7.06
C ALA A 138 -29.13 -27.27 -8.35
N ILE A 139 -28.59 -28.47 -8.57
CA ILE A 139 -28.87 -29.29 -9.76
C ILE A 139 -29.91 -30.40 -9.53
N ARG A 140 -30.69 -30.34 -8.45
CA ARG A 140 -31.77 -31.30 -8.21
C ARG A 140 -32.73 -31.36 -9.39
N GLY A 141 -33.15 -32.58 -9.76
CA GLY A 141 -33.97 -32.82 -10.94
C GLY A 141 -33.21 -33.02 -12.24
N ALA A 142 -31.90 -32.69 -12.28
CA ALA A 142 -31.07 -32.90 -13.45
C ALA A 142 -30.88 -34.40 -13.76
N ARG A 143 -30.68 -34.67 -15.04
CA ARG A 143 -30.37 -36.02 -15.52
C ARG A 143 -28.88 -36.28 -15.38
N VAL A 144 -28.54 -37.28 -14.55
CA VAL A 144 -27.15 -37.61 -14.21
C VAL A 144 -26.89 -39.11 -14.42
N GLN A 145 -25.63 -39.42 -14.72
CA GLN A 145 -25.10 -40.76 -14.66
C GLN A 145 -24.12 -40.86 -13.49
N VAL A 146 -24.42 -41.74 -12.55
CA VAL A 146 -23.56 -41.97 -11.38
C VAL A 146 -22.85 -43.30 -11.56
N ASN A 147 -21.54 -43.31 -11.64
CA ASN A 147 -20.71 -44.50 -11.74
C ASN A 147 -20.06 -44.76 -10.38
N ALA A 148 -20.40 -45.88 -9.77
CA ALA A 148 -19.83 -46.41 -8.54
C ALA A 148 -19.14 -47.76 -8.80
N PRO A 149 -18.21 -48.22 -7.96
CA PRO A 149 -17.61 -49.53 -8.09
C PRO A 149 -18.66 -50.63 -8.20
N GLY A 150 -18.75 -51.31 -9.38
CA GLY A 150 -19.68 -52.38 -9.67
C GLY A 150 -21.12 -51.96 -10.06
N ALA A 151 -21.41 -50.68 -10.20
CA ALA A 151 -22.74 -50.21 -10.61
C ALA A 151 -22.69 -48.86 -11.35
N SER A 152 -23.41 -48.78 -12.46
CA SER A 152 -23.70 -47.49 -13.14
C SER A 152 -25.21 -47.24 -13.13
N ILE A 153 -25.62 -46.03 -12.76
CA ILE A 153 -27.01 -45.68 -12.66
C ILE A 153 -27.25 -44.39 -13.42
N THR A 154 -28.18 -44.44 -14.36
CA THR A 154 -28.64 -43.23 -15.07
C THR A 154 -30.05 -42.89 -14.56
N GLY A 155 -30.24 -41.62 -14.23
CA GLY A 155 -31.54 -41.18 -13.69
C GLY A 155 -31.55 -39.69 -13.36
N ARG A 156 -32.54 -39.26 -12.60
CA ARG A 156 -32.66 -37.89 -12.11
C ARG A 156 -32.20 -37.79 -10.66
N LEU A 157 -31.41 -36.75 -10.38
CA LEU A 157 -30.95 -36.46 -9.03
C LEU A 157 -32.11 -36.00 -8.16
N LEU A 158 -32.37 -36.72 -7.06
CA LEU A 158 -33.43 -36.39 -6.12
C LEU A 158 -32.94 -35.56 -4.95
N SER A 159 -31.91 -36.02 -4.26
CA SER A 159 -31.34 -35.31 -3.09
C SER A 159 -29.87 -35.68 -2.85
N ILE A 160 -29.20 -34.85 -2.07
CA ILE A 160 -27.96 -35.15 -1.38
C ILE A 160 -28.19 -34.99 0.12
N ASP A 161 -27.80 -35.98 0.90
CA ASP A 161 -28.02 -36.01 2.34
C ASP A 161 -26.71 -36.26 3.08
N LEU A 162 -26.49 -35.52 4.17
CA LEU A 162 -25.44 -35.79 5.15
C LEU A 162 -25.98 -36.76 6.20
N ARG A 163 -25.29 -37.87 6.40
CA ARG A 163 -25.64 -38.84 7.46
C ARG A 163 -24.44 -39.01 8.37
N SER A 164 -24.65 -38.76 9.66
CA SER A 164 -23.68 -39.07 10.69
C SER A 164 -23.67 -40.57 10.95
N ALA A 165 -22.53 -41.22 10.68
CA ALA A 165 -22.33 -42.62 11.04
C ALA A 165 -21.84 -42.70 12.48
N ALA A 166 -22.75 -42.95 13.44
CA ALA A 166 -22.34 -43.31 14.78
C ALA A 166 -21.62 -44.65 14.77
N ARG A 167 -20.34 -44.68 15.03
CA ARG A 167 -19.57 -45.90 15.25
C ARG A 167 -19.86 -46.39 16.66
N LYS A 168 -20.43 -47.59 16.79
CA LYS A 168 -20.93 -48.14 18.05
C LYS A 168 -19.88 -48.74 18.99
N ASP A 169 -18.60 -48.87 18.60
CA ASP A 169 -17.68 -49.76 19.31
C ASP A 169 -16.26 -49.21 19.64
N ASP A 170 -16.04 -47.88 19.65
CA ASP A 170 -14.76 -47.36 20.12
C ASP A 170 -14.93 -46.12 21.03
N ALA A 171 -14.69 -46.30 22.33
CA ALA A 171 -14.83 -45.27 23.36
C ALA A 171 -13.78 -44.12 23.23
N ASN A 172 -12.87 -44.16 22.24
CA ASN A 172 -11.81 -43.17 21.99
C ASN A 172 -11.76 -42.66 20.54
N ALA A 173 -12.75 -42.92 19.71
CA ALA A 173 -12.80 -42.39 18.35
C ALA A 173 -13.56 -41.07 18.35
N ASP A 174 -12.94 -40.08 17.67
CA ASP A 174 -13.55 -38.78 17.37
C ASP A 174 -14.96 -38.98 16.80
N PRO A 175 -16.00 -38.41 17.43
CA PRO A 175 -17.38 -38.70 17.05
C PRO A 175 -17.74 -37.93 15.80
N THR A 176 -18.09 -38.61 14.74
CA THR A 176 -18.78 -38.13 13.54
C THR A 176 -17.91 -37.98 12.29
N THR A 177 -17.69 -39.09 11.63
CA THR A 177 -17.42 -39.04 10.19
C THR A 177 -18.74 -38.80 9.46
N GLU A 178 -18.96 -37.58 9.00
CA GLU A 178 -20.12 -37.24 8.17
C GLU A 178 -19.96 -37.88 6.79
N LYS A 179 -20.92 -38.70 6.39
CA LYS A 179 -20.93 -39.34 5.08
C LYS A 179 -22.02 -38.71 4.21
N ARG A 180 -21.69 -38.51 2.96
CA ARG A 180 -22.57 -37.90 1.96
C ARG A 180 -23.23 -38.98 1.12
N PHE A 181 -24.52 -38.88 0.93
CA PHE A 181 -25.33 -39.83 0.19
C PHE A 181 -26.09 -39.12 -0.92
N LEU A 182 -25.91 -39.59 -2.14
CA LEU A 182 -26.59 -39.09 -3.31
C LEU A 182 -27.75 -40.02 -3.66
N THR A 183 -28.94 -39.49 -3.80
CA THR A 183 -30.14 -40.27 -4.15
C THR A 183 -30.58 -39.97 -5.58
N VAL A 184 -30.65 -41.00 -6.41
CA VAL A 184 -31.01 -40.93 -7.82
C VAL A 184 -32.24 -41.80 -8.10
N VAL A 185 -33.17 -41.26 -8.88
CA VAL A 185 -34.35 -41.98 -9.39
C VAL A 185 -34.08 -42.38 -10.83
N SER A 186 -34.03 -43.68 -11.08
CA SER A 186 -33.82 -44.20 -12.43
C SER A 186 -35.03 -43.96 -13.34
N GLU A 187 -34.88 -44.11 -14.65
CA GLU A 187 -35.99 -44.00 -15.61
C GLU A 187 -37.05 -45.07 -15.42
N SER A 188 -36.70 -46.19 -14.78
CA SER A 188 -37.67 -47.26 -14.38
C SER A 188 -38.39 -46.98 -13.06
N GLY A 189 -38.19 -45.83 -12.41
CA GLY A 189 -38.78 -45.45 -11.14
C GLY A 189 -38.07 -46.03 -9.90
N GLN A 190 -36.92 -46.70 -10.06
CA GLN A 190 -36.16 -47.19 -8.91
C GLN A 190 -35.42 -46.04 -8.22
N VAL A 191 -35.59 -45.93 -6.91
CA VAL A 191 -34.82 -44.98 -6.09
C VAL A 191 -33.60 -45.69 -5.53
N ARG A 192 -32.42 -45.16 -5.80
CA ARG A 192 -31.14 -45.66 -5.26
C ARG A 192 -30.35 -44.56 -4.57
N THR A 193 -29.86 -44.91 -3.39
CA THR A 193 -29.00 -44.04 -2.60
C THR A 193 -27.59 -44.60 -2.61
N LEU A 194 -26.61 -43.80 -2.99
CA LEU A 194 -25.19 -44.15 -3.11
C LEU A 194 -24.36 -43.24 -2.18
N GLU A 195 -23.40 -43.82 -1.47
CA GLU A 195 -22.41 -43.03 -0.72
C GLU A 195 -21.48 -42.35 -1.68
N LEU A 196 -21.33 -41.03 -1.58
CA LEU A 196 -20.42 -40.23 -2.41
C LEU A 196 -19.01 -40.36 -1.84
N THR A 197 -18.22 -41.25 -2.43
CA THR A 197 -16.83 -41.47 -2.08
C THR A 197 -15.92 -41.03 -3.23
N ALA A 198 -14.59 -40.99 -3.03
CA ALA A 198 -13.64 -40.65 -4.07
C ALA A 198 -13.68 -41.60 -5.31
N ALA A 199 -14.29 -42.79 -5.16
CA ALA A 199 -14.45 -43.75 -6.24
C ALA A 199 -15.73 -43.57 -7.05
N VAL A 200 -16.60 -42.62 -6.67
CA VAL A 200 -17.90 -42.35 -7.34
C VAL A 200 -17.71 -41.13 -8.24
N SER A 201 -18.09 -41.26 -9.51
CA SER A 201 -18.16 -40.16 -10.44
C SER A 201 -19.58 -39.84 -10.86
N VAL A 202 -19.90 -38.56 -10.97
CA VAL A 202 -21.22 -38.07 -11.40
C VAL A 202 -21.01 -37.29 -12.72
N THR A 203 -21.69 -37.74 -13.75
CA THR A 203 -21.68 -37.10 -15.07
C THR A 203 -23.01 -36.43 -15.33
N LEU A 204 -22.98 -35.15 -15.69
CA LEU A 204 -24.17 -34.41 -16.08
C LEU A 204 -24.53 -34.78 -17.51
N LEU A 205 -25.75 -35.28 -17.73
CA LEU A 205 -26.25 -35.67 -19.05
C LEU A 205 -27.10 -34.57 -19.72
N ASP A 206 -27.46 -33.56 -18.97
CA ASP A 206 -28.23 -32.41 -19.43
C ASP A 206 -27.27 -31.38 -20.03
N THR A 207 -27.36 -31.19 -21.35
CA THR A 207 -26.46 -30.27 -22.09
C THR A 207 -26.65 -28.81 -21.69
N ALA A 208 -27.90 -28.40 -21.37
CA ALA A 208 -28.15 -27.03 -20.90
C ALA A 208 -27.47 -26.78 -19.57
N LEU A 209 -27.63 -27.72 -18.61
CA LEU A 209 -26.97 -27.63 -17.30
C LEU A 209 -25.43 -27.67 -17.42
N HIS A 210 -24.88 -28.48 -18.32
CA HIS A 210 -23.44 -28.50 -18.57
C HIS A 210 -22.93 -27.13 -19.05
N THR A 211 -23.71 -26.47 -19.91
CA THR A 211 -23.38 -25.11 -20.39
C THR A 211 -23.44 -24.10 -19.24
N ASP A 212 -24.45 -24.18 -18.37
CA ASP A 212 -24.60 -23.29 -17.22
C ASP A 212 -23.46 -23.46 -16.20
N VAL A 213 -23.07 -24.72 -15.91
CA VAL A 213 -21.90 -25.00 -15.04
C VAL A 213 -20.62 -24.50 -15.66
N THR A 214 -20.42 -24.68 -16.97
CA THR A 214 -19.24 -24.16 -17.66
C THR A 214 -19.19 -22.65 -17.55
N ARG A 215 -20.30 -21.96 -17.81
CA ARG A 215 -20.37 -20.50 -17.69
C ARG A 215 -20.14 -20.00 -16.26
N TYR A 216 -20.66 -20.71 -15.27
CA TYR A 216 -20.39 -20.44 -13.86
C TYR A 216 -18.89 -20.51 -13.55
N LEU A 217 -18.22 -21.58 -13.99
CA LEU A 217 -16.77 -21.76 -13.79
C LEU A 217 -15.94 -20.72 -14.56
N GLU A 218 -16.37 -20.31 -15.75
CA GLU A 218 -15.75 -19.24 -16.52
C GLU A 218 -15.85 -17.89 -15.78
N LEU A 219 -17.00 -17.59 -15.16
CA LEU A 219 -17.18 -16.39 -14.35
C LEU A 219 -16.24 -16.40 -13.13
N LEU A 220 -16.14 -17.51 -12.40
CA LEU A 220 -15.19 -17.65 -11.31
C LEU A 220 -13.74 -17.51 -11.77
N ALA A 221 -13.38 -18.08 -12.92
CA ALA A 221 -12.04 -17.96 -13.49
C ALA A 221 -11.71 -16.52 -13.90
N SER A 222 -12.70 -15.79 -14.43
CA SER A 222 -12.53 -14.40 -14.86
C SER A 222 -12.19 -13.45 -13.71
N THR A 223 -12.64 -13.76 -12.48
CA THR A 223 -12.31 -12.94 -11.31
C THR A 223 -10.84 -13.01 -10.91
N ARG A 224 -10.13 -14.09 -11.27
CA ARG A 224 -8.70 -14.24 -10.99
C ARG A 224 -7.82 -13.34 -11.87
N ASN A 225 -8.31 -12.93 -13.05
CA ASN A 225 -7.57 -12.14 -14.03
C ASN A 225 -7.91 -10.63 -13.99
N GLN A 226 -8.63 -10.15 -12.97
CA GLN A 226 -9.08 -8.75 -12.90
C GLN A 226 -8.01 -7.76 -12.40
N GLY A 227 -6.72 -8.10 -12.52
CA GLY A 227 -5.62 -7.26 -12.05
C GLY A 227 -5.45 -5.95 -12.85
N LEU A 228 -5.76 -5.96 -14.13
CA LEU A 228 -5.53 -4.82 -15.02
C LEU A 228 -6.84 -4.18 -15.50
N ARG A 229 -6.89 -2.84 -15.44
CA ARG A 229 -8.00 -2.01 -15.89
C ARG A 229 -7.51 -1.07 -16.99
N HIS A 230 -8.33 -0.89 -18.00
CA HIS A 230 -8.05 0.01 -19.11
C HIS A 230 -8.99 1.20 -19.02
N LEU A 231 -8.42 2.40 -18.95
CA LEU A 231 -9.14 3.66 -19.07
C LEU A 231 -8.89 4.20 -20.47
N THR A 232 -9.93 4.41 -21.26
CA THR A 232 -9.86 4.95 -22.61
C THR A 232 -10.42 6.36 -22.62
N LEU A 233 -9.58 7.33 -22.99
CA LEU A 233 -9.96 8.72 -23.19
C LEU A 233 -10.28 8.92 -24.66
N LEU A 234 -11.42 9.57 -24.93
CA LEU A 234 -11.86 9.92 -26.27
C LEU A 234 -11.49 11.37 -26.54
N ASP A 235 -10.38 11.58 -27.25
CA ASP A 235 -9.93 12.90 -27.68
C ASP A 235 -10.42 13.21 -29.09
N ARG A 236 -10.93 14.41 -29.30
CA ARG A 236 -11.42 14.91 -30.57
C ARG A 236 -10.79 16.23 -30.94
N GLY A 237 -10.34 16.31 -32.19
CA GLY A 237 -9.77 17.54 -32.71
C GLY A 237 -9.13 17.35 -34.08
N THR A 238 -8.55 18.40 -34.62
CA THR A 238 -7.93 18.41 -35.95
C THR A 238 -6.44 18.71 -35.83
N GLY A 239 -5.64 18.07 -36.69
CA GLY A 239 -4.18 18.29 -36.72
C GLY A 239 -3.41 17.63 -35.54
N PRO A 240 -2.11 17.84 -35.51
CA PRO A 240 -1.25 17.36 -34.38
C PRO A 240 -1.48 18.26 -33.15
N ARG A 241 -1.65 17.65 -31.98
CA ARG A 241 -1.89 18.31 -30.71
C ARG A 241 -1.11 17.63 -29.59
N GLU A 242 -0.88 18.32 -28.52
CA GLU A 242 -0.27 17.78 -27.30
C GLU A 242 -1.36 17.48 -26.26
N LEU A 243 -1.44 16.23 -25.84
CA LEU A 243 -2.36 15.76 -24.82
C LEU A 243 -1.59 15.48 -23.53
N ARG A 244 -2.05 16.08 -22.44
CA ARG A 244 -1.56 15.85 -21.08
C ARG A 244 -2.63 15.15 -20.25
N VAL A 245 -2.24 14.07 -19.57
CA VAL A 245 -3.11 13.33 -18.66
C VAL A 245 -2.41 13.17 -17.33
N SER A 246 -3.05 13.57 -16.25
CA SER A 246 -2.50 13.42 -14.90
C SER A 246 -3.51 12.80 -13.94
N TYR A 247 -3.00 12.10 -12.94
CA TYR A 247 -3.78 11.46 -11.89
C TYR A 247 -2.92 11.20 -10.65
N ILE A 248 -3.56 10.93 -9.53
CA ILE A 248 -2.91 10.39 -8.33
C ILE A 248 -3.21 8.90 -8.19
N SER A 249 -2.30 8.17 -7.54
CA SER A 249 -2.46 6.74 -7.27
C SER A 249 -1.66 6.35 -6.03
N GLU A 250 -2.11 5.30 -5.35
CA GLU A 250 -1.37 4.69 -4.24
C GLU A 250 -0.02 4.14 -4.72
N VAL A 251 1.03 4.45 -3.97
CA VAL A 251 2.41 3.99 -4.19
C VAL A 251 3.12 3.77 -2.87
N PRO A 252 4.18 2.94 -2.81
CA PRO A 252 5.02 2.84 -1.62
C PRO A 252 5.64 4.18 -1.24
N VAL A 253 5.74 4.43 0.07
CA VAL A 253 6.42 5.61 0.59
C VAL A 253 7.92 5.49 0.34
N TRP A 254 8.50 6.47 -0.33
CA TRP A 254 9.94 6.55 -0.53
C TRP A 254 10.68 6.77 0.79
N LYS A 255 11.91 6.25 0.91
CA LYS A 255 12.69 6.20 2.14
C LYS A 255 14.06 6.81 1.93
N SER A 256 14.49 7.65 2.87
CA SER A 256 15.83 8.28 2.83
C SER A 256 16.84 7.46 3.60
N THR A 257 18.05 7.40 3.07
CA THR A 257 19.22 6.84 3.76
C THR A 257 20.46 7.70 3.47
N TYR A 258 21.31 7.82 4.46
CA TYR A 258 22.45 8.72 4.40
C TYR A 258 23.76 7.98 4.66
N ARG A 259 24.84 8.46 4.06
CA ARG A 259 26.20 8.01 4.35
C ARG A 259 27.03 9.24 4.75
N ILE A 260 27.62 9.18 5.93
CA ILE A 260 28.46 10.24 6.48
C ILE A 260 29.90 9.74 6.43
N LEU A 261 30.70 10.30 5.52
CA LEU A 261 32.06 9.88 5.28
C LEU A 261 33.01 10.98 5.77
N PHE A 262 33.96 10.63 6.63
CA PHE A 262 34.97 11.56 7.09
C PHE A 262 36.28 10.83 7.42
N THR A 263 37.37 11.62 7.43
CA THR A 263 38.68 11.14 7.82
C THR A 263 38.95 11.58 9.27
N ASN A 264 39.62 10.75 10.03
CA ASN A 264 40.00 11.07 11.39
C ASN A 264 41.09 12.14 11.40
N THR A 265 40.68 13.39 11.47
CA THR A 265 41.60 14.51 11.75
C THR A 265 41.76 14.64 13.25
N ALA A 266 42.95 15.05 13.70
CA ALA A 266 43.31 15.17 15.11
C ALA A 266 42.20 15.82 15.94
N ALA A 267 41.97 15.28 17.13
CA ALA A 267 40.96 15.74 18.10
C ALA A 267 41.05 17.25 18.26
N ASN A 268 39.94 17.98 18.07
CA ASN A 268 39.74 19.44 18.16
C ASN A 268 39.88 20.26 16.87
N SER A 269 40.09 19.70 15.69
CA SER A 269 39.87 20.47 14.46
C SER A 269 38.39 20.27 14.02
N ALA A 270 37.72 21.37 13.64
CA ALA A 270 36.45 21.29 12.97
C ALA A 270 36.65 20.45 11.70
N ALA A 271 36.13 19.24 11.72
CA ALA A 271 36.23 18.33 10.59
C ALA A 271 35.01 18.53 9.70
N GLU A 272 35.20 18.34 8.41
CA GLU A 272 34.09 18.26 7.45
C GLU A 272 33.83 16.80 7.11
N ALA A 273 32.55 16.43 7.03
CA ALA A 273 32.12 15.15 6.51
C ALA A 273 31.45 15.34 5.14
N THR A 274 31.68 14.40 4.25
CA THR A 274 30.86 14.27 3.05
C THR A 274 29.58 13.54 3.40
N LEU A 275 28.44 14.20 3.28
CA LEU A 275 27.12 13.60 3.41
C LEU A 275 26.62 13.19 2.03
N GLN A 276 26.31 11.93 1.86
CA GLN A 276 25.62 11.38 0.70
C GLN A 276 24.22 10.94 1.10
N GLY A 277 23.20 11.56 0.53
CA GLY A 277 21.80 11.19 0.73
C GLY A 277 21.27 10.41 -0.46
N TRP A 278 20.54 9.35 -0.19
CA TRP A 278 19.93 8.48 -1.16
C TRP A 278 18.46 8.26 -0.81
N SER A 279 17.64 8.05 -1.82
CA SER A 279 16.25 7.64 -1.64
C SER A 279 16.02 6.27 -2.26
N VAL A 280 15.35 5.39 -1.52
CA VAL A 280 14.80 4.13 -2.05
C VAL A 280 13.43 4.43 -2.60
N VAL A 281 13.25 4.17 -3.89
CA VAL A 281 12.01 4.39 -4.65
C VAL A 281 11.57 3.07 -5.24
N ASP A 282 10.32 2.70 -5.01
CA ASP A 282 9.73 1.44 -5.44
C ASP A 282 8.66 1.72 -6.51
N ASN A 283 8.83 1.17 -7.72
CA ASN A 283 7.79 1.22 -8.75
C ASN A 283 6.91 -0.02 -8.66
N THR A 284 5.79 0.08 -7.97
CA THR A 284 4.77 -0.97 -7.88
C THR A 284 3.58 -0.71 -8.83
N THR A 285 3.70 0.26 -9.71
CA THR A 285 2.66 0.56 -10.70
C THR A 285 2.63 -0.48 -11.81
N GLY A 286 1.54 -0.52 -12.58
CA GLY A 286 1.40 -1.44 -13.71
C GLY A 286 2.28 -1.11 -14.92
N SER A 287 3.03 0.01 -14.90
CA SER A 287 3.77 0.56 -16.03
C SER A 287 5.24 0.84 -15.71
N ASP A 288 6.09 0.78 -16.72
CA ASP A 288 7.49 1.20 -16.61
C ASP A 288 7.57 2.75 -16.55
N TRP A 289 8.41 3.27 -15.65
CA TRP A 289 8.80 4.67 -15.64
C TRP A 289 10.04 4.83 -16.50
N THR A 290 9.87 5.19 -17.75
CA THR A 290 10.99 5.29 -18.70
C THR A 290 11.35 6.74 -18.92
N ASN A 291 12.56 7.13 -18.51
CA ASN A 291 13.08 8.50 -18.69
C ASN A 291 12.15 9.56 -18.09
N VAL A 292 11.66 9.34 -16.86
CA VAL A 292 10.71 10.22 -16.17
C VAL A 292 11.43 11.27 -15.32
N HIS A 293 10.83 12.45 -15.22
CA HIS A 293 11.20 13.43 -14.20
C HIS A 293 10.62 12.98 -12.86
N LEU A 294 11.51 12.74 -11.89
CA LEU A 294 11.12 12.25 -10.57
C LEU A 294 11.26 13.36 -9.52
N ASP A 295 10.15 13.62 -8.83
CA ASP A 295 10.07 14.52 -7.69
C ASP A 295 9.76 13.71 -6.41
N LEU A 296 10.56 13.91 -5.36
CA LEU A 296 10.34 13.31 -4.06
C LEU A 296 9.93 14.41 -3.07
N ILE A 297 8.68 14.35 -2.61
CA ILE A 297 8.08 15.40 -1.79
C ILE A 297 7.93 14.90 -0.36
N ALA A 298 8.64 15.57 0.55
CA ALA A 298 8.54 15.32 1.98
C ALA A 298 7.35 16.07 2.57
N GLY A 299 6.17 15.76 2.04
CA GLY A 299 4.88 16.28 2.45
C GLY A 299 3.86 15.16 2.46
N ALA A 300 2.83 15.32 3.25
CA ALA A 300 1.73 14.36 3.36
C ALA A 300 0.39 15.09 3.12
N PRO A 301 0.04 15.39 1.85
CA PRO A 301 -1.26 15.95 1.54
C PRO A 301 -2.36 14.98 1.99
N GLN A 302 -3.51 15.51 2.38
CA GLN A 302 -4.63 14.66 2.75
C GLN A 302 -5.14 13.93 1.50
N SER A 303 -5.29 12.62 1.59
CA SER A 303 -5.84 11.75 0.56
C SER A 303 -6.80 10.75 1.17
N PHE A 304 -7.85 10.40 0.46
CA PHE A 304 -8.84 9.42 0.87
C PHE A 304 -9.31 8.62 -0.35
N ILE A 305 -9.75 7.39 -0.12
CA ILE A 305 -10.24 6.51 -1.17
C ILE A 305 -11.77 6.53 -1.15
N GLN A 306 -12.37 6.79 -2.32
CA GLN A 306 -13.80 6.67 -2.54
C GLN A 306 -14.08 5.53 -3.53
N PRO A 307 -14.96 4.56 -3.23
CA PRO A 307 -15.21 3.41 -4.10
C PRO A 307 -16.07 3.80 -5.33
N LEU A 308 -15.49 4.58 -6.26
CA LEU A 308 -16.16 5.07 -7.47
C LEU A 308 -16.31 4.00 -8.54
N SER A 309 -15.39 3.05 -8.61
CA SER A 309 -15.38 2.00 -9.63
C SER A 309 -16.40 0.89 -9.38
N THR A 310 -16.90 0.76 -8.14
CA THR A 310 -17.86 -0.27 -7.77
C THR A 310 -19.28 0.22 -8.02
N PRO A 311 -20.08 -0.44 -8.88
CA PRO A 311 -21.48 -0.07 -9.09
C PRO A 311 -22.27 -0.15 -7.78
N TYR A 312 -22.98 0.92 -7.46
CA TYR A 312 -23.85 0.99 -6.30
C TYR A 312 -25.31 0.75 -6.72
N TYR A 313 -25.96 -0.24 -6.08
CA TYR A 313 -27.36 -0.58 -6.33
C TYR A 313 -28.21 -0.14 -5.14
N ALA A 314 -29.06 0.88 -5.34
CA ALA A 314 -30.03 1.26 -4.34
C ALA A 314 -31.14 0.21 -4.22
N ARG A 315 -31.43 -0.24 -3.02
CA ARG A 315 -32.60 -1.10 -2.76
C ARG A 315 -33.86 -0.31 -3.02
N ARG A 316 -34.68 -0.82 -3.93
CA ARG A 316 -36.03 -0.27 -4.14
C ARG A 316 -36.94 -0.77 -3.04
N PRO A 317 -37.80 0.08 -2.44
CA PRO A 317 -38.80 -0.39 -1.49
C PRO A 317 -39.77 -1.31 -2.22
N GLU A 318 -40.05 -2.48 -1.62
CA GLU A 318 -41.10 -3.37 -2.08
C GLU A 318 -42.41 -2.85 -1.54
N VAL A 319 -43.37 -2.56 -2.41
CA VAL A 319 -44.72 -2.25 -2.04
C VAL A 319 -45.46 -3.59 -2.03
N PRO A 320 -45.87 -4.10 -0.84
CA PRO A 320 -46.61 -5.34 -0.77
C PRO A 320 -47.95 -5.16 -1.51
N LEU A 321 -48.37 -6.20 -2.24
CA LEU A 321 -49.74 -6.24 -2.78
C LEU A 321 -50.71 -6.06 -1.64
N PRO A 322 -51.82 -5.33 -1.83
CA PRO A 322 -52.86 -5.25 -0.82
C PRO A 322 -53.27 -6.68 -0.39
N ALA A 323 -53.20 -6.96 0.92
CA ALA A 323 -53.71 -8.23 1.43
C ALA A 323 -55.16 -8.30 1.00
N GLU A 324 -55.53 -9.35 0.26
CA GLU A 324 -56.95 -9.61 -0.02
C GLU A 324 -57.69 -9.60 1.32
N ALA A 325 -58.75 -8.81 1.37
CA ALA A 325 -59.55 -8.71 2.58
C ALA A 325 -59.94 -10.16 3.01
N GLN A 326 -59.46 -10.58 4.17
CA GLN A 326 -59.82 -11.87 4.71
C GLN A 326 -61.34 -11.87 4.94
N LEU A 327 -62.05 -12.54 4.08
CA LEU A 327 -63.49 -12.74 4.19
C LEU A 327 -63.86 -13.82 5.23
N THR A 328 -62.94 -14.18 6.10
CA THR A 328 -63.23 -15.11 7.19
C THR A 328 -64.01 -14.35 8.28
N PRO A 329 -65.21 -14.75 8.62
CA PRO A 329 -65.97 -14.15 9.71
C PRO A 329 -65.19 -14.24 11.01
N GLN A 330 -64.86 -13.09 11.57
CA GLN A 330 -64.18 -12.99 12.88
C GLN A 330 -65.23 -12.67 13.94
N THR A 331 -65.12 -13.34 15.10
CA THR A 331 -65.86 -12.98 16.27
C THR A 331 -65.25 -11.78 16.91
N HIS A 332 -66.00 -10.71 17.03
CA HIS A 332 -65.53 -9.48 17.72
C HIS A 332 -66.07 -9.54 19.15
N ASP A 333 -65.18 -9.24 20.12
CA ASP A 333 -65.58 -9.06 21.50
C ASP A 333 -66.46 -7.80 21.63
N SER A 334 -67.58 -7.91 22.40
CA SER A 334 -68.40 -6.75 22.67
C SER A 334 -67.66 -5.76 23.53
N GLY A 335 -67.43 -4.54 23.00
CA GLY A 335 -66.88 -3.46 23.78
C GLY A 335 -67.92 -2.98 24.82
N ASP A 336 -67.44 -2.60 26.01
CA ASP A 336 -68.25 -1.96 27.04
C ASP A 336 -68.78 -0.63 26.51
N GLU A 337 -70.09 -0.43 26.58
CA GLU A 337 -70.68 0.89 26.24
C GLU A 337 -70.22 1.93 27.25
N VAL A 338 -69.40 2.89 26.77
CA VAL A 338 -69.06 4.08 27.54
C VAL A 338 -70.27 5.03 27.46
N PRO A 339 -70.88 5.40 28.59
CA PRO A 339 -72.04 6.30 28.56
C PRO A 339 -71.63 7.63 27.98
N SER A 340 -72.35 8.09 26.96
CA SER A 340 -72.14 9.39 26.29
C SER A 340 -72.40 10.53 27.26
N SER A 341 -71.37 11.06 27.89
CA SER A 341 -71.43 12.37 28.51
C SER A 341 -71.22 13.44 27.43
N VAL A 342 -72.27 14.20 27.20
CA VAL A 342 -72.28 15.36 26.32
C VAL A 342 -71.31 16.42 26.93
N VAL A 343 -70.16 16.57 26.36
CA VAL A 343 -69.26 17.70 26.65
C VAL A 343 -69.42 18.74 25.55
N ALA A 344 -69.92 19.86 25.95
CA ALA A 344 -70.11 21.04 25.11
C ALA A 344 -68.78 21.49 24.43
N ALA A 345 -68.91 21.82 23.19
CA ALA A 345 -67.81 22.34 22.38
C ALA A 345 -67.30 23.69 22.95
N ASN A 346 -66.00 23.78 23.15
CA ASN A 346 -65.31 25.04 23.31
C ASN A 346 -64.28 25.18 22.21
N PRO A 347 -64.35 26.20 21.33
CA PRO A 347 -63.40 26.43 20.26
C PRO A 347 -62.22 27.26 20.76
N GLY A 348 -61.10 26.65 20.98
CA GLY A 348 -59.85 27.36 21.33
C GLY A 348 -58.64 26.55 20.89
N ALA A 349 -58.09 26.98 19.77
CA ALA A 349 -56.89 26.43 19.21
C ALA A 349 -55.69 26.61 20.14
N SER A 350 -54.88 25.54 20.32
CA SER A 350 -53.44 25.68 20.55
C SER A 350 -52.73 24.44 20.03
N SER A 351 -51.96 24.68 19.00
CA SER A 351 -51.00 23.79 18.46
C SER A 351 -49.94 23.45 19.53
N GLN A 352 -49.88 22.18 19.94
CA GLN A 352 -48.75 21.71 20.75
C GLN A 352 -47.61 21.25 19.83
N THR A 353 -46.57 22.06 19.86
CA THR A 353 -45.26 21.73 19.31
C THR A 353 -44.61 20.69 20.22
N VAL A 354 -44.38 19.50 19.74
CA VAL A 354 -43.62 18.50 20.46
C VAL A 354 -42.15 18.83 20.29
N THR A 355 -41.55 19.39 21.32
CA THR A 355 -40.10 19.56 21.40
C THR A 355 -39.49 18.28 21.91
N VAL A 356 -38.75 17.58 21.05
CA VAL A 356 -37.94 16.42 21.44
C VAL A 356 -36.66 16.95 22.05
N ASN A 357 -36.51 16.86 23.36
CA ASN A 357 -35.25 17.12 24.05
C ASN A 357 -34.24 16.02 23.77
N ALA A 358 -33.07 16.44 23.22
CA ALA A 358 -31.96 15.56 22.84
C ALA A 358 -31.06 15.09 24.01
N ASP A 359 -31.55 15.08 25.24
CA ASP A 359 -30.75 14.82 26.45
C ASP A 359 -31.08 13.52 27.18
N GLN A 360 -31.38 12.45 26.47
CA GLN A 360 -31.40 11.11 27.09
C GLN A 360 -30.83 10.03 26.17
N ILE A 361 -29.54 10.16 25.82
CA ILE A 361 -28.73 9.00 25.41
C ILE A 361 -27.69 8.80 26.50
N GLN A 362 -28.06 8.06 27.54
CA GLN A 362 -27.09 7.49 28.46
C GLN A 362 -26.30 6.40 27.73
N ALA A 363 -25.07 6.73 27.38
CA ALA A 363 -24.09 5.76 26.92
C ALA A 363 -23.67 4.86 28.10
N SER A 364 -24.04 3.61 28.05
CA SER A 364 -23.45 2.57 28.89
C SER A 364 -22.01 2.31 28.44
N PRO A 365 -21.02 2.31 29.32
CA PRO A 365 -19.65 1.97 28.94
C PRO A 365 -19.53 0.45 28.78
N MET A 366 -19.43 -0.02 27.53
CA MET A 366 -18.90 -1.35 27.25
C MET A 366 -17.42 -1.36 27.54
N GLY A 367 -17.06 -2.07 28.61
CA GLY A 367 -15.67 -2.36 28.93
C GLY A 367 -14.98 -3.19 27.86
N LEU A 368 -14.06 -2.58 27.17
CA LEU A 368 -13.06 -3.25 26.34
C LEU A 368 -12.08 -3.96 27.28
N ARG A 369 -12.27 -5.26 27.49
CA ARG A 369 -11.21 -6.12 28.02
C ARG A 369 -10.16 -6.34 26.93
N SER A 370 -9.01 -5.70 27.12
CA SER A 370 -7.79 -6.03 26.40
C SER A 370 -7.36 -7.47 26.72
N LYS A 371 -7.35 -8.32 25.71
CA LYS A 371 -6.62 -9.59 25.74
C LYS A 371 -5.19 -9.32 25.24
N ALA A 372 -4.35 -8.87 26.13
CA ALA A 372 -2.92 -9.06 26.02
C ALA A 372 -2.60 -10.24 26.94
N ASP A 373 -2.35 -11.41 26.37
CA ASP A 373 -1.46 -12.42 26.96
C ASP A 373 -1.22 -13.58 26.01
N ARG A 374 0.07 -13.93 25.92
CA ARG A 374 0.64 -15.20 25.47
C ARG A 374 1.03 -15.34 24.00
N PHE A 375 2.23 -14.84 23.72
CA PHE A 375 3.19 -15.60 22.93
C PHE A 375 4.56 -15.47 23.59
N ALA A 376 4.83 -16.37 24.49
CA ALA A 376 6.19 -16.67 24.97
C ALA A 376 6.50 -18.10 24.53
N GLY A 377 7.65 -18.28 23.87
CA GLY A 377 8.31 -19.57 23.80
C GLY A 377 8.28 -20.27 22.44
N GLY A 378 9.36 -20.14 21.70
CA GLY A 378 9.69 -20.96 20.55
C GLY A 378 11.14 -20.71 20.16
N GLY A 379 12.06 -21.43 20.83
CA GLY A 379 13.48 -21.36 20.59
C GLY A 379 13.85 -21.84 19.18
N LEU A 380 14.71 -21.10 18.52
CA LEU A 380 15.43 -21.53 17.33
C LEU A 380 16.86 -21.92 17.73
N ALA A 381 17.06 -23.20 17.94
CA ALA A 381 18.36 -23.85 17.85
C ALA A 381 18.50 -24.44 16.45
N GLY A 382 19.48 -23.97 15.69
CA GLY A 382 19.77 -24.45 14.35
C GLY A 382 20.99 -23.77 13.76
N MET A 383 22.11 -23.83 14.47
CA MET A 383 23.44 -23.54 13.91
C MET A 383 23.87 -24.74 13.09
N ALA A 384 23.92 -24.59 11.77
CA ALA A 384 24.71 -25.47 10.91
C ALA A 384 26.06 -24.80 10.67
N ALA A 385 27.09 -25.35 11.27
CA ALA A 385 28.48 -25.06 11.00
C ALA A 385 28.83 -25.60 9.59
N ILE A 386 29.29 -24.72 8.70
CA ILE A 386 29.99 -25.12 7.48
C ILE A 386 31.48 -24.94 7.73
N GLY A 387 32.16 -26.07 7.74
CA GLY A 387 33.62 -26.16 7.90
C GLY A 387 34.38 -25.65 6.68
N PRO A 388 35.70 -25.40 6.82
CA PRO A 388 36.53 -24.79 5.81
C PRO A 388 36.95 -25.80 4.74
N GLY A 389 36.50 -25.57 3.50
CA GLY A 389 36.98 -26.26 2.31
C GLY A 389 38.19 -25.54 1.73
N SER A 390 39.24 -26.28 1.66
CA SER A 390 40.58 -26.06 1.12
C SER A 390 40.62 -25.58 -0.33
N GLY A 391 41.49 -24.55 -0.60
CA GLY A 391 42.50 -24.60 -1.65
C GLY A 391 42.06 -24.33 -3.09
N GLY A 392 42.40 -23.13 -3.56
CA GLY A 392 42.46 -22.80 -4.99
C GLY A 392 43.24 -21.51 -5.17
N ASN A 393 44.56 -21.63 -5.24
CA ASN A 393 45.49 -20.58 -5.55
C ASN A 393 45.35 -20.20 -7.04
N ILE A 394 44.86 -19.01 -7.36
CA ILE A 394 45.15 -18.34 -8.62
C ILE A 394 45.68 -16.94 -8.27
N GLY A 395 47.00 -16.84 -8.34
CA GLY A 395 47.70 -15.57 -8.27
C GLY A 395 47.43 -14.73 -9.49
N ALA A 396 46.84 -13.55 -9.27
CA ALA A 396 47.00 -12.38 -10.09
C ALA A 396 47.14 -11.21 -9.11
N GLY A 397 48.37 -10.88 -8.83
CA GLY A 397 48.71 -9.74 -8.01
C GLY A 397 48.30 -8.44 -8.71
N TYR A 398 47.23 -7.83 -8.19
CA TYR A 398 47.09 -6.38 -8.27
C TYR A 398 47.44 -5.82 -6.90
N ALA A 399 48.68 -5.35 -6.79
CA ALA A 399 49.08 -4.50 -5.71
C ALA A 399 48.24 -3.21 -5.77
N VAL A 400 47.11 -3.16 -5.12
CA VAL A 400 46.45 -1.92 -4.74
C VAL A 400 46.74 -1.71 -3.26
N GLY A 401 47.94 -1.30 -3.00
CA GLY A 401 48.44 -0.90 -1.69
C GLY A 401 48.98 0.50 -1.76
N GLY A 402 48.13 1.50 -2.04
CA GLY A 402 48.37 2.88 -1.65
C GLY A 402 47.37 3.21 -0.54
N PRO A 403 47.78 3.93 0.52
CA PRO A 403 46.78 4.47 1.44
C PRO A 403 45.83 5.33 0.63
N ILE A 404 44.52 5.00 0.65
CA ILE A 404 43.48 5.84 0.06
C ILE A 404 43.39 7.06 0.99
N ALA A 405 44.37 8.00 0.82
CA ALA A 405 44.50 9.18 1.66
C ALA A 405 43.29 10.12 1.55
N ASN A 406 42.41 9.91 0.56
CA ASN A 406 41.27 10.78 0.31
C ASN A 406 40.02 9.99 -0.10
N TYR A 407 39.64 8.96 0.67
CA TYR A 407 38.38 8.21 0.40
C TYR A 407 37.16 9.14 0.36
N ALA A 408 37.08 10.12 1.25
CA ALA A 408 36.01 11.11 1.28
C ALA A 408 36.05 12.05 0.03
N GLU A 409 37.21 12.36 -0.48
CA GLU A 409 37.41 13.19 -1.69
C GLU A 409 37.10 12.39 -2.97
N ALA A 410 37.50 11.10 -3.03
CA ALA A 410 37.15 10.21 -4.12
C ALA A 410 35.62 9.91 -4.14
N ALA A 411 34.99 9.75 -2.97
CA ALA A 411 33.57 9.60 -2.86
C ALA A 411 32.79 10.84 -3.32
N GLN A 412 33.38 12.04 -3.15
CA GLN A 412 32.78 13.28 -3.61
C GLN A 412 32.82 13.43 -5.14
N ALA A 413 33.84 12.91 -5.78
CA ALA A 413 33.98 12.99 -7.25
C ALA A 413 33.11 11.95 -7.98
N SER A 414 32.60 10.92 -7.28
CA SER A 414 31.95 9.78 -7.91
C SER A 414 30.42 9.92 -8.07
N ILE A 415 29.79 10.91 -7.42
CA ILE A 415 28.35 11.13 -7.48
C ILE A 415 28.08 12.60 -7.81
N ALA A 416 27.43 12.87 -8.93
CA ALA A 416 27.00 14.24 -9.25
C ALA A 416 25.82 14.63 -8.33
N PRO A 417 25.76 15.88 -7.81
CA PRO A 417 24.57 16.37 -7.12
C PRO A 417 23.42 16.42 -8.11
N ALA A 418 22.44 15.55 -7.93
CA ALA A 418 21.43 15.26 -8.93
C ALA A 418 20.06 15.87 -8.60
N THR A 419 19.97 16.80 -7.63
CA THR A 419 18.68 17.39 -7.27
C THR A 419 18.72 18.89 -7.09
N THR A 420 17.64 19.53 -7.52
CA THR A 420 17.27 20.88 -7.10
C THR A 420 16.19 20.76 -6.02
N THR A 421 16.17 21.69 -5.07
CA THR A 421 15.13 21.71 -4.05
C THR A 421 14.34 22.98 -4.12
N SER A 422 13.05 22.87 -3.89
CA SER A 422 12.14 23.95 -3.62
C SER A 422 11.41 23.69 -2.31
N ALA A 423 11.28 24.71 -1.47
CA ALA A 423 10.36 24.68 -0.35
C ALA A 423 9.02 25.22 -0.84
N PHE A 424 7.96 24.47 -0.59
CA PHE A 424 6.60 24.90 -0.88
C PHE A 424 5.82 24.79 0.43
N ASP A 425 5.57 25.93 1.06
CA ASP A 425 4.93 25.99 2.38
C ASP A 425 5.71 25.13 3.42
N ASP A 426 5.06 24.22 4.12
CA ASP A 426 5.68 23.30 5.08
C ASP A 426 6.33 22.05 4.43
N PHE A 427 6.32 21.97 3.09
CA PHE A 427 6.86 20.85 2.34
C PHE A 427 8.20 21.19 1.70
N PHE A 428 9.07 20.22 1.61
CA PHE A 428 10.25 20.32 0.79
C PHE A 428 10.27 19.21 -0.28
N GLN A 429 10.81 19.53 -1.42
CA GLN A 429 10.84 18.66 -2.59
C GLN A 429 12.28 18.47 -3.05
N TYR A 430 12.62 17.24 -3.36
CA TYR A 430 13.84 16.91 -4.10
C TYR A 430 13.46 16.60 -5.54
N SER A 431 13.77 17.48 -6.48
CA SER A 431 13.55 17.25 -7.90
C SER A 431 14.85 16.74 -8.52
N LEU A 432 14.80 15.55 -9.12
CA LEU A 432 15.95 15.00 -9.81
C LEU A 432 16.24 15.83 -11.06
N THR A 433 17.50 16.18 -11.26
CA THR A 433 17.94 16.93 -12.44
C THR A 433 17.92 16.07 -13.69
N ASP A 434 18.34 14.81 -13.56
CA ASP A 434 18.39 13.86 -14.66
C ASP A 434 17.18 12.92 -14.62
N PRO A 435 16.53 12.69 -15.79
CA PRO A 435 15.46 11.73 -15.88
C PRO A 435 15.91 10.33 -15.53
N ILE A 436 15.04 9.57 -14.85
CA ILE A 436 15.34 8.23 -14.37
C ILE A 436 14.43 7.19 -15.02
N THR A 437 14.94 5.95 -15.14
CA THR A 437 14.17 4.80 -15.57
C THR A 437 14.09 3.78 -14.44
N ILE A 438 12.85 3.44 -14.03
CA ILE A 438 12.56 2.39 -13.04
C ILE A 438 11.46 1.50 -13.65
N ARG A 439 11.78 0.24 -13.93
CA ARG A 439 10.80 -0.67 -14.51
C ARG A 439 9.71 -1.05 -13.48
N LYS A 440 8.59 -1.51 -13.96
CA LYS A 440 7.53 -2.04 -13.09
C LYS A 440 8.07 -3.16 -12.20
N ASN A 441 7.68 -3.17 -10.93
CA ASN A 441 8.13 -4.11 -9.90
C ASN A 441 9.64 -4.05 -9.64
N GLU A 442 10.29 -2.93 -9.93
CA GLU A 442 11.69 -2.65 -9.58
C GLU A 442 11.78 -1.55 -8.52
N SER A 443 12.83 -1.62 -7.72
CA SER A 443 13.22 -0.59 -6.77
C SER A 443 14.54 0.04 -7.21
N ALA A 444 14.66 1.34 -7.06
CA ALA A 444 15.87 2.09 -7.37
C ALA A 444 16.40 2.82 -6.14
N LEU A 445 17.71 2.89 -6.03
CA LEU A 445 18.41 3.75 -5.09
C LEU A 445 18.87 5.00 -5.82
N VAL A 446 18.22 6.13 -5.52
CA VAL A 446 18.37 7.39 -6.25
C VAL A 446 19.16 8.38 -5.41
N PRO A 447 20.23 9.00 -5.93
CA PRO A 447 20.97 10.03 -5.19
C PRO A 447 20.12 11.29 -5.07
N ILE A 448 19.91 11.76 -3.83
CA ILE A 448 19.14 12.98 -3.55
C ILE A 448 20.00 14.14 -3.08
N LEU A 449 21.18 13.87 -2.55
CA LEU A 449 22.01 14.88 -1.95
C LEU A 449 23.45 14.43 -1.90
N GLN A 450 24.37 15.36 -2.22
CA GLN A 450 25.77 15.23 -1.87
C GLN A 450 26.31 16.60 -1.46
N THR A 451 26.80 16.69 -0.23
CA THR A 451 27.29 17.96 0.31
C THR A 451 28.38 17.73 1.37
N ARG A 452 29.18 18.76 1.66
CA ARG A 452 30.08 18.78 2.81
C ARG A 452 29.38 19.50 3.96
N LEU A 453 29.41 18.88 5.12
CA LEU A 453 28.85 19.46 6.33
C LEU A 453 29.88 19.48 7.45
N PRO A 454 29.91 20.56 8.26
CA PRO A 454 30.76 20.60 9.45
C PRO A 454 30.30 19.57 10.47
N ILE A 455 31.25 18.81 10.98
CA ILE A 455 31.03 17.82 12.02
C ILE A 455 31.97 18.05 13.20
N GLU A 456 31.57 17.58 14.37
CA GLU A 456 32.40 17.50 15.57
C GLU A 456 32.21 16.15 16.23
N ARG A 457 33.29 15.40 16.42
CA ARG A 457 33.25 14.11 17.11
C ARG A 457 33.17 14.30 18.60
N VAL A 458 32.27 13.61 19.24
CA VAL A 458 32.08 13.62 20.69
C VAL A 458 31.72 12.23 21.19
N THR A 459 31.83 12.03 22.49
CA THR A 459 31.28 10.86 23.17
C THR A 459 30.06 11.32 23.97
N LEU A 460 28.93 10.69 23.77
CA LEU A 460 27.69 10.97 24.50
C LEU A 460 27.50 9.95 25.61
N TRP A 461 27.15 10.44 26.81
CA TRP A 461 26.76 9.58 27.91
C TRP A 461 25.59 10.16 28.69
N SER A 462 24.73 9.28 29.18
CA SER A 462 23.56 9.62 29.99
C SER A 462 23.39 8.59 31.11
N PRO A 463 22.93 8.95 32.32
CA PRO A 463 22.67 8.00 33.40
C PRO A 463 21.70 6.87 33.06
N GLN A 464 20.84 7.08 32.08
CA GLN A 464 19.88 6.08 31.58
C GLN A 464 20.52 5.04 30.64
N GLN A 465 21.73 5.33 30.13
CA GLN A 465 22.49 4.44 29.25
C GLN A 465 23.86 4.17 29.87
N PRO A 466 24.10 2.98 30.38
CA PRO A 466 25.35 2.68 31.12
C PRO A 466 26.58 2.70 30.22
N VAL A 467 26.43 2.60 28.91
CA VAL A 467 27.51 2.59 27.91
C VAL A 467 27.59 3.95 27.23
N ALA A 468 28.79 4.54 27.22
CA ALA A 468 29.06 5.74 26.45
C ALA A 468 28.97 5.45 24.96
N LEU A 469 28.45 6.40 24.18
CA LEU A 469 28.24 6.27 22.74
C LEU A 469 29.16 7.21 21.98
N ARG A 470 29.78 6.74 20.90
CA ARG A 470 30.38 7.61 19.92
C ARG A 470 29.29 8.41 19.22
N ALA A 471 29.47 9.69 19.08
CA ALA A 471 28.50 10.57 18.49
C ALA A 471 29.16 11.66 17.65
N LEU A 472 28.38 12.24 16.76
CA LEU A 472 28.75 13.37 15.92
C LEU A 472 27.77 14.52 16.15
N TRP A 473 28.29 15.70 16.41
CA TRP A 473 27.55 16.92 16.12
C TRP A 473 27.61 17.16 14.62
N LEU A 474 26.46 17.17 13.97
CA LEU A 474 26.30 17.49 12.57
C LEU A 474 25.57 18.83 12.47
N THR A 475 26.11 19.78 11.71
CA THR A 475 25.44 21.04 11.40
C THR A 475 25.02 21.03 9.94
N ASN A 476 23.72 21.15 9.68
CA ASN A 476 23.22 21.24 8.32
C ASN A 476 23.49 22.64 7.75
N SER A 477 24.66 22.83 7.15
CA SER A 477 25.03 24.08 6.48
C SER A 477 24.51 24.17 5.03
N SER A 478 23.77 23.16 4.56
CA SER A 478 23.12 23.20 3.26
C SER A 478 21.84 24.03 3.29
N ASN A 479 21.35 24.38 2.11
CA ASN A 479 20.02 25.01 1.95
C ASN A 479 18.87 24.01 1.89
N LEU A 480 19.14 22.72 2.16
CA LEU A 480 18.20 21.61 2.03
C LEU A 480 17.80 21.11 3.41
N THR A 481 16.54 20.76 3.61
CA THR A 481 16.15 19.98 4.77
C THR A 481 16.57 18.52 4.55
N LEU A 482 17.27 17.93 5.52
CA LEU A 482 17.56 16.49 5.51
C LEU A 482 16.32 15.78 6.05
N ASP A 483 15.78 14.87 5.25
CA ASP A 483 14.59 14.09 5.63
C ASP A 483 14.94 13.02 6.66
N ARG A 484 13.91 12.53 7.36
CA ARG A 484 14.03 11.37 8.25
C ARG A 484 14.56 10.15 7.50
N GLY A 485 15.52 9.44 8.07
CA GLY A 485 16.08 8.24 7.46
C GLY A 485 17.11 7.52 8.33
N SER A 486 17.66 6.45 7.82
CA SER A 486 18.82 5.80 8.42
C SER A 486 20.12 6.48 7.95
N PHE A 487 21.13 6.46 8.80
CA PHE A 487 22.46 6.88 8.39
C PHE A 487 23.51 5.84 8.76
N SER A 488 24.55 5.76 7.95
CA SER A 488 25.76 4.98 8.23
C SER A 488 26.98 5.89 8.26
N ILE A 489 27.91 5.57 9.14
CA ILE A 489 29.19 6.28 9.30
C ILE A 489 30.29 5.47 8.64
N VAL A 490 31.11 6.13 7.83
CA VAL A 490 32.36 5.60 7.29
C VAL A 490 33.49 6.51 7.75
N GLU A 491 34.30 6.02 8.68
CA GLU A 491 35.45 6.70 9.26
C GLU A 491 36.73 6.07 8.71
N ASP A 492 37.60 6.85 8.06
CA ASP A 492 38.85 6.38 7.44
C ASP A 492 38.69 5.18 6.49
N GLY A 493 37.54 5.12 5.78
CA GLY A 493 37.20 4.00 4.89
C GLY A 493 36.67 2.76 5.59
N ALA A 494 36.54 2.76 6.91
CA ALA A 494 35.97 1.67 7.69
C ALA A 494 34.54 2.00 8.14
N PHE A 495 33.70 0.97 8.27
CA PHE A 495 32.36 1.13 8.84
C PHE A 495 32.43 1.46 10.32
N GLY A 496 31.96 2.65 10.70
CA GLY A 496 32.01 3.16 12.07
C GLY A 496 30.76 2.90 12.90
N GLY A 497 29.63 2.62 12.24
CA GLY A 497 28.34 2.41 12.87
C GLY A 497 27.18 3.01 12.08
N GLU A 498 25.98 2.91 12.63
CA GLU A 498 24.74 3.39 12.01
C GLU A 498 23.77 3.94 13.04
N GLY A 499 22.77 4.69 12.59
CA GLY A 499 21.73 5.25 13.44
C GLY A 499 20.54 5.78 12.62
N LEU A 500 19.65 6.45 13.31
CA LEU A 500 18.48 7.09 12.73
C LEU A 500 18.63 8.62 12.77
N LEU A 501 18.26 9.26 11.69
CA LEU A 501 18.23 10.70 11.53
C LEU A 501 16.78 11.16 11.60
N ASP A 502 16.48 12.10 12.48
CA ASP A 502 15.27 12.90 12.41
C ASP A 502 15.47 14.07 11.45
N PRO A 503 14.40 14.72 10.94
CA PRO A 503 14.54 15.83 10.03
C PRO A 503 15.45 16.92 10.59
N ILE A 504 16.39 17.43 9.76
CA ILE A 504 17.32 18.52 10.12
C ILE A 504 17.15 19.66 9.13
N HIS A 505 16.65 20.79 9.59
CA HIS A 505 16.46 21.99 8.76
C HIS A 505 17.79 22.72 8.48
N PRO A 506 17.83 23.56 7.44
CA PRO A 506 19.00 24.41 7.17
C PRO A 506 19.42 25.22 8.40
N GLY A 507 20.72 25.22 8.70
CA GLY A 507 21.31 25.88 9.86
C GLY A 507 21.15 25.14 11.19
N GLU A 508 20.41 24.05 11.25
CA GLU A 508 20.16 23.30 12.46
C GLU A 508 21.35 22.35 12.78
N LYS A 509 21.61 22.20 14.09
CA LYS A 509 22.66 21.29 14.63
C LYS A 509 22.01 20.12 15.35
N ARG A 510 22.46 18.89 15.08
CA ARG A 510 21.98 17.66 15.69
C ARG A 510 23.12 16.80 16.20
N LEU A 511 22.88 16.13 17.32
CA LEU A 511 23.79 15.13 17.88
C LEU A 511 23.34 13.74 17.44
N LEU A 512 24.20 13.03 16.70
CA LEU A 512 23.93 11.72 16.13
C LEU A 512 24.82 10.68 16.78
N SER A 513 24.26 9.75 17.55
CA SER A 513 25.00 8.62 18.11
C SER A 513 24.98 7.43 17.13
N TYR A 514 26.11 6.68 17.03
CA TYR A 514 26.25 5.64 16.01
C TYR A 514 26.96 4.35 16.49
N ALA A 515 27.71 4.38 17.58
CA ALA A 515 28.40 3.19 18.12
C ALA A 515 28.66 3.31 19.62
N ALA A 516 28.97 2.20 20.27
CA ALA A 516 29.45 2.21 21.64
C ALA A 516 30.90 2.71 21.70
N ASP A 517 31.20 3.59 22.64
CA ASP A 517 32.57 4.03 22.95
C ASP A 517 33.12 3.25 24.16
N GLN A 518 33.90 2.21 23.88
CA GLN A 518 34.45 1.34 24.92
C GLN A 518 35.62 1.97 25.65
N ALA A 519 36.21 3.03 25.13
CA ALA A 519 37.33 3.70 25.73
C ALA A 519 36.94 4.71 26.82
N VAL A 520 35.69 5.19 26.79
CA VAL A 520 35.18 6.16 27.76
C VAL A 520 34.26 5.48 28.76
N ARG A 521 34.54 5.66 30.04
CA ARG A 521 33.70 5.22 31.15
C ARG A 521 33.27 6.42 31.96
N VAL A 522 32.00 6.45 32.31
CA VAL A 522 31.46 7.45 33.23
C VAL A 522 30.81 6.71 34.40
N SER A 523 31.22 7.07 35.59
CA SER A 523 30.62 6.61 36.83
C SER A 523 29.90 7.76 37.52
N THR A 524 28.84 7.43 38.22
CA THR A 524 28.05 8.40 39.00
C THR A 524 28.33 8.15 40.47
N ASP A 525 28.73 9.18 41.15
CA ASP A 525 28.79 9.20 42.60
C ASP A 525 27.63 10.07 43.11
N TYR A 526 26.77 9.47 43.92
CA TYR A 526 25.63 10.19 44.50
C TYR A 526 26.04 10.71 45.86
N SER A 527 26.29 12.00 45.97
CA SER A 527 26.49 12.62 47.25
C SER A 527 25.18 13.28 47.68
N HIS A 528 24.75 12.89 48.85
CA HIS A 528 23.78 13.47 49.79
C HIS A 528 22.61 14.29 49.24
N ASP A 529 21.42 13.74 49.33
CA ASP A 529 20.19 14.54 49.35
C ASP A 529 20.08 15.22 50.74
N THR A 530 20.22 16.55 50.78
CA THR A 530 20.11 17.32 52.01
C THR A 530 18.80 18.10 52.01
N ARG A 531 17.95 17.81 52.99
CA ARG A 531 16.72 18.59 53.21
C ARG A 531 16.92 19.53 54.41
N THR A 532 16.82 20.84 54.17
CA THR A 532 16.94 21.88 55.18
C THR A 532 15.60 22.62 55.32
N VAL A 533 15.08 22.68 56.54
CA VAL A 533 13.89 23.46 56.84
C VAL A 533 14.27 24.94 56.92
N GLN A 534 13.74 25.75 56.03
CA GLN A 534 14.06 27.15 55.93
C GLN A 534 13.10 28.04 56.77
N HIS A 535 11.83 27.63 56.82
CA HIS A 535 10.81 28.41 57.51
C HIS A 535 9.70 27.53 58.06
N LEU A 536 9.34 27.79 59.30
CA LEU A 536 8.21 27.17 59.99
C LEU A 536 7.23 28.28 60.40
N SER A 537 5.99 28.16 60.03
CA SER A 537 4.94 29.09 60.45
C SER A 537 3.69 28.34 60.93
N ILE A 538 3.10 28.87 62.01
CA ILE A 538 1.85 28.34 62.55
C ILE A 538 0.80 29.47 62.48
N ALA A 539 -0.24 29.23 61.70
CA ALA A 539 -1.36 30.16 61.58
C ALA A 539 -2.69 29.39 61.61
N ARG A 540 -3.58 29.81 62.53
CA ARG A 540 -4.93 29.22 62.65
C ARG A 540 -4.94 27.70 62.84
N GLY A 541 -3.95 27.14 63.57
CA GLY A 541 -3.83 25.72 63.81
C GLY A 541 -3.20 24.89 62.68
N VAL A 542 -2.76 25.54 61.59
CA VAL A 542 -2.08 24.92 60.47
C VAL A 542 -0.58 25.20 60.61
N LEU A 543 0.24 24.14 60.68
CA LEU A 543 1.70 24.20 60.58
C LEU A 543 2.12 24.15 59.12
N THR A 544 2.78 25.19 58.65
CA THR A 544 3.37 25.26 57.32
C THR A 544 4.89 25.18 57.44
N GLU A 545 5.46 24.17 56.80
CA GLU A 545 6.93 23.96 56.70
C GLU A 545 7.36 24.32 55.29
N THR A 546 8.32 25.22 55.16
CA THR A 546 9.04 25.45 53.89
C THR A 546 10.42 24.86 54.03
N SER A 547 10.70 23.83 53.20
CA SER A 547 12.00 23.17 53.18
C SER A 547 12.66 23.31 51.80
N SER A 548 13.98 23.40 51.80
CA SER A 548 14.81 23.31 50.59
C SER A 548 15.45 21.92 50.56
N GLU A 549 15.38 21.29 49.39
CA GLU A 549 16.02 20.01 49.14
C GLU A 549 17.15 20.23 48.10
N VAL A 550 18.35 19.76 48.41
CA VAL A 550 19.53 19.85 47.56
C VAL A 550 19.98 18.44 47.26
N ALA A 551 19.99 18.08 45.96
CA ALA A 551 20.53 16.83 45.47
C ALA A 551 21.81 17.11 44.70
N GLU A 552 22.91 16.51 45.10
CA GLU A 552 24.20 16.65 44.42
C GLU A 552 24.53 15.36 43.70
N VAL A 553 24.98 15.47 42.44
CA VAL A 553 25.40 14.34 41.61
C VAL A 553 26.76 14.66 41.03
N GLU A 554 27.73 13.81 41.27
CA GLU A 554 29.06 13.91 40.70
C GLU A 554 29.25 12.83 39.62
N TYR A 555 29.75 13.27 38.46
CA TYR A 555 30.11 12.39 37.35
C TYR A 555 31.62 12.32 37.19
N LEU A 556 32.18 11.12 37.34
CA LEU A 556 33.59 10.86 37.10
C LEU A 556 33.78 10.27 35.70
N VAL A 557 34.47 11.01 34.84
CA VAL A 557 34.74 10.62 33.46
C VAL A 557 36.17 10.12 33.31
N HIS A 558 36.33 8.88 32.85
CA HIS A 558 37.62 8.27 32.58
C HIS A 558 37.79 7.96 31.11
N ASN A 559 38.87 8.43 30.50
CA ASN A 559 39.22 8.22 29.09
C ASN A 559 40.43 7.26 29.02
N ALA A 560 40.26 6.07 28.50
CA ALA A 560 41.31 5.09 28.25
C ALA A 560 41.81 5.12 26.77
N ALA A 561 41.31 6.05 25.94
CA ALA A 561 41.82 6.24 24.59
C ALA A 561 43.17 6.96 24.59
N PRO A 562 44.05 6.70 23.59
CA PRO A 562 45.33 7.41 23.48
C PRO A 562 45.15 8.90 23.11
N ASP A 563 43.97 9.27 22.65
CA ASP A 563 43.65 10.63 22.20
C ASP A 563 42.71 11.34 23.19
N PRO A 564 42.80 12.66 23.32
CA PRO A 564 41.84 13.43 24.09
C PRO A 564 40.44 13.29 23.53
N ARG A 565 39.43 13.21 24.41
CA ARG A 565 38.01 13.07 24.04
C ARG A 565 37.21 14.24 24.61
N THR A 566 36.21 14.66 23.84
CA THR A 566 35.16 15.54 24.33
C THR A 566 33.95 14.70 24.67
N VAL A 567 33.59 14.66 25.93
CA VAL A 567 32.44 13.89 26.44
C VAL A 567 31.29 14.83 26.74
N ILE A 568 30.12 14.52 26.16
CA ILE A 568 28.85 15.19 26.45
C ILE A 568 28.12 14.37 27.50
N VAL A 569 28.00 14.91 28.69
CA VAL A 569 27.27 14.28 29.79
C VAL A 569 25.85 14.87 29.82
N GLU A 570 24.86 14.03 29.63
CA GLU A 570 23.45 14.44 29.71
C GLU A 570 22.92 14.18 31.12
N GLN A 571 22.50 15.21 31.82
CA GLN A 571 21.76 15.14 33.08
C GLN A 571 20.28 15.39 32.81
N PRO A 572 19.38 14.45 33.08
CA PRO A 572 17.94 14.64 32.90
C PRO A 572 17.41 15.81 33.73
N LEU A 573 16.50 16.58 33.13
CA LEU A 573 15.77 17.63 33.83
C LEU A 573 14.86 17.03 34.90
N ARG A 574 14.89 17.61 36.12
CA ARG A 574 13.92 17.31 37.16
C ARG A 574 12.87 18.43 37.24
N PRO A 575 11.58 18.16 36.96
CA PRO A 575 10.54 19.17 37.06
C PRO A 575 10.48 19.78 38.48
N GLY A 576 10.43 21.11 38.55
CA GLY A 576 10.38 21.83 39.84
C GLY A 576 11.72 22.04 40.53
N TRP A 577 12.82 21.58 39.93
CA TRP A 577 14.18 21.78 40.46
C TRP A 577 14.94 22.84 39.67
N THR A 578 15.79 23.59 40.32
CA THR A 578 16.70 24.55 39.70
C THR A 578 18.09 23.99 39.70
N LEU A 579 18.77 24.00 38.54
CA LEU A 579 20.15 23.54 38.42
C LEU A 579 21.10 24.62 38.98
N ASP A 580 21.95 24.18 39.93
CA ASP A 580 23.15 24.93 40.32
C ASP A 580 24.36 24.00 40.07
N SER A 581 25.21 24.37 39.11
CA SER A 581 26.33 23.53 38.67
C SER A 581 27.54 24.36 38.30
N ASN A 582 28.71 23.74 38.51
CA ASN A 582 29.98 24.24 38.01
C ASN A 582 30.76 23.06 37.42
N PRO A 583 30.98 23.01 36.06
CA PRO A 583 30.69 24.03 35.08
C PRO A 583 29.18 24.18 34.79
N LYS A 584 28.79 25.28 34.18
CA LYS A 584 27.44 25.48 33.68
C LYS A 584 27.21 24.58 32.43
N PRO A 585 25.97 24.15 32.18
CA PRO A 585 25.67 23.35 31.00
C PRO A 585 26.02 24.11 29.72
N ALA A 586 26.66 23.42 28.76
CA ALA A 586 26.94 23.97 27.44
C ALA A 586 25.66 24.11 26.59
N GLU A 587 24.67 23.27 26.85
CA GLU A 587 23.39 23.26 26.15
C GLU A 587 22.28 22.77 27.09
N THR A 588 21.07 23.28 26.89
CA THR A 588 19.86 22.81 27.58
C THR A 588 18.84 22.37 26.54
N THR A 589 18.42 21.12 26.63
CA THR A 589 17.35 20.56 25.81
C THR A 589 16.02 20.53 26.60
N PRO A 590 14.88 20.26 25.99
CA PRO A 590 13.63 20.11 26.72
C PRO A 590 13.64 19.01 27.79
N THR A 591 14.57 18.05 27.72
CA THR A 591 14.61 16.86 28.58
C THR A 591 15.88 16.73 29.44
N ALA A 592 16.96 17.44 29.07
CA ALA A 592 18.26 17.29 29.74
C ALA A 592 19.14 18.54 29.66
N TYR A 593 20.03 18.66 30.63
CA TYR A 593 21.20 19.54 30.59
C TYR A 593 22.36 18.78 29.96
N ARG A 594 23.12 19.40 29.06
CA ARG A 594 24.31 18.83 28.41
C ARG A 594 25.57 19.55 28.89
N PHE A 595 26.43 18.80 29.54
CA PHE A 595 27.73 19.30 30.00
C PHE A 595 28.83 18.81 29.06
N ARG A 596 29.71 19.73 28.70
CA ARG A 596 30.85 19.43 27.83
C ARG A 596 32.11 19.25 28.69
N VAL A 597 32.68 18.07 28.69
CA VAL A 597 33.85 17.71 29.46
C VAL A 597 34.97 17.30 28.50
N ALA A 598 36.08 18.02 28.53
CA ALA A 598 37.30 17.65 27.80
C ALA A 598 38.13 16.71 28.69
N THR A 599 38.42 15.53 28.18
CA THR A 599 39.22 14.53 28.91
C THR A 599 40.54 14.26 28.23
N GLN A 600 41.63 14.20 28.99
CA GLN A 600 42.93 13.77 28.49
C GLN A 600 43.01 12.22 28.53
N PRO A 601 43.96 11.61 27.78
CA PRO A 601 44.24 10.17 27.82
C PRO A 601 44.51 9.64 29.20
#